data_467ba96d4ea98de2e9fb77b0cd7d0792
#
_entry.id   467ba96d4ea98de2e9fb77b0cd7d0792
#
_cell.length_a   1.000
_cell.length_b   1.000
_cell.length_c   1.000
_cell.angle_alpha   90.00
_cell.angle_beta   90.00
_cell.angle_gamma   90.00
#
_symmetry.space_group_name_H-M   'P 1'
#
loop_
_entity.id
_entity.type
_entity.pdbx_description
1 polymer ?
#
loop_
_entity_poly.entity_id
_entity_poly.type
_entity_poly.pdbx_seq_one_letter_code
_entity_poly.pdbx_strand_id
1 'polypeptide(L)'
;MAIANLHETLMSYKLRRNALNLEITQLQNQKSLATYSQADAQSLKNAQDRANRSYFKQIYEADQADGGAHLYDDYKDYTEIPDFEEEVNKITADFQDQLDELTAWETQVDAQITTDSAELEEVNAYMESLKSMLSSNIQEDFNYGLNG
;
A
#
# COMPACT_ATOMS: atom_id res chain seq x y z
N MET A 1 28.89 9.86 -31.66
CA MET A 1 29.19 10.41 -30.33
C MET A 1 30.57 9.95 -29.88
N ALA A 2 31.28 10.80 -29.17
CA ALA A 2 32.54 10.41 -28.55
C ALA A 2 32.32 9.33 -27.47
N ILE A 3 33.28 8.43 -27.33
CA ILE A 3 33.23 7.33 -26.33
C ILE A 3 32.99 7.88 -24.93
N ALA A 4 33.66 8.96 -24.53
CA ALA A 4 33.50 9.59 -23.23
C ALA A 4 32.05 10.04 -22.97
N ASN A 5 31.38 10.66 -23.97
CA ASN A 5 29.98 11.09 -23.84
C ASN A 5 29.02 9.92 -23.74
N LEU A 6 29.25 8.86 -24.51
CA LEU A 6 28.47 7.63 -24.40
C LEU A 6 28.61 6.98 -23.04
N HIS A 7 29.82 6.94 -22.51
CA HIS A 7 30.10 6.39 -21.19
C HIS A 7 29.40 7.19 -20.09
N GLU A 8 29.49 8.52 -20.12
CA GLU A 8 28.82 9.39 -19.15
C GLU A 8 27.30 9.23 -19.19
N THR A 9 26.73 9.17 -20.40
CA THR A 9 25.30 8.97 -20.59
C THR A 9 24.88 7.60 -20.04
N LEU A 10 25.66 6.56 -20.33
CA LEU A 10 25.40 5.21 -19.79
C LEU A 10 25.44 5.21 -18.27
N MET A 11 26.40 5.89 -17.65
CA MET A 11 26.49 5.99 -16.19
C MET A 11 25.29 6.70 -15.59
N SER A 12 24.79 7.76 -16.24
CA SER A 12 23.58 8.47 -15.83
C SER A 12 22.37 7.54 -15.83
N TYR A 13 22.21 6.73 -16.87
CA TYR A 13 21.11 5.77 -16.94
C TYR A 13 21.25 4.64 -15.91
N LYS A 14 22.46 4.19 -15.60
CA LYS A 14 22.71 3.22 -14.53
C LYS A 14 22.28 3.77 -13.17
N LEU A 15 22.58 5.02 -12.87
CA LEU A 15 22.15 5.68 -11.64
C LEU A 15 20.63 5.80 -11.59
N ARG A 16 19.99 6.18 -12.72
CA ARG A 16 18.53 6.25 -12.79
C ARG A 16 17.88 4.89 -12.60
N ARG A 17 18.42 3.84 -13.23
CA ARG A 17 17.97 2.46 -13.03
C ARG A 17 18.01 2.06 -11.55
N ASN A 18 19.12 2.34 -10.88
CA ASN A 18 19.30 1.99 -9.47
C ASN A 18 18.31 2.74 -8.59
N ALA A 19 18.07 4.02 -8.88
CA ALA A 19 17.09 4.83 -8.16
C ALA A 19 15.66 4.29 -8.36
N LEU A 20 15.28 3.91 -9.58
CA LEU A 20 13.98 3.33 -9.88
C LEU A 20 13.78 1.98 -9.20
N ASN A 21 14.79 1.10 -9.22
CA ASN A 21 14.75 -0.18 -8.53
C ASN A 21 14.54 -0.01 -7.02
N LEU A 22 15.24 0.95 -6.42
CA LEU A 22 15.10 1.26 -5.00
C LEU A 22 13.68 1.77 -4.69
N GLU A 23 13.18 2.71 -5.50
CA GLU A 23 11.84 3.26 -5.33
C GLU A 23 10.76 2.20 -5.45
N ILE A 24 10.83 1.32 -6.46
CA ILE A 24 9.90 0.21 -6.64
C ILE A 24 9.93 -0.71 -5.42
N THR A 25 11.11 -1.05 -4.91
CA THR A 25 11.26 -1.90 -3.72
C THR A 25 10.63 -1.24 -2.49
N GLN A 26 10.86 0.05 -2.29
CA GLN A 26 10.26 0.79 -1.17
C GLN A 26 8.74 0.84 -1.28
N LEU A 27 8.20 1.05 -2.47
CA LEU A 27 6.75 1.06 -2.72
C LEU A 27 6.13 -0.32 -2.47
N GLN A 28 6.78 -1.40 -2.89
CA GLN A 28 6.34 -2.75 -2.62
C GLN A 28 6.34 -3.07 -1.12
N ASN A 29 7.35 -2.60 -0.38
CA ASN A 29 7.40 -2.74 1.07
C ASN A 29 6.28 -1.97 1.75
N GLN A 30 5.98 -0.74 1.31
CA GLN A 30 4.87 0.06 1.80
C GLN A 30 3.54 -0.63 1.55
N LYS A 31 3.36 -1.24 0.38
CA LYS A 31 2.15 -2.02 0.06
C LYS A 31 1.97 -3.22 0.99
N SER A 32 3.05 -3.91 1.34
CA SER A 32 3.02 -5.00 2.32
C SER A 32 2.60 -4.51 3.70
N LEU A 33 3.08 -3.34 4.13
CA LEU A 33 2.68 -2.72 5.39
C LEU A 33 1.20 -2.35 5.41
N ALA A 34 0.64 -1.91 4.27
CA ALA A 34 -0.79 -1.63 4.16
C ALA A 34 -1.64 -2.90 4.35
N THR A 35 -1.18 -4.04 3.86
CA THR A 35 -1.84 -5.33 4.08
C THR A 35 -1.91 -5.67 5.57
N TYR A 36 -0.83 -5.46 6.32
CA TYR A 36 -0.83 -5.61 7.77
C TYR A 36 -1.77 -4.62 8.45
N SER A 37 -1.83 -3.38 7.99
CA SER A 37 -2.74 -2.36 8.52
C SER A 37 -4.20 -2.74 8.31
N GLN A 38 -4.56 -3.36 7.19
CA GLN A 38 -5.90 -3.90 6.95
C GLN A 38 -6.26 -4.99 7.95
N ALA A 39 -5.34 -5.92 8.20
CA ALA A 39 -5.54 -6.98 9.19
C ALA A 39 -5.70 -6.41 10.61
N ASP A 40 -4.91 -5.40 10.97
CA ASP A 40 -5.01 -4.72 12.26
C ASP A 40 -6.34 -3.98 12.40
N ALA A 41 -6.82 -3.32 11.34
CA ALA A 41 -8.12 -2.66 11.32
C ALA A 41 -9.26 -3.66 11.52
N GLN A 42 -9.19 -4.84 10.90
CA GLN A 42 -10.16 -5.90 11.08
C GLN A 42 -10.15 -6.44 12.52
N SER A 43 -8.97 -6.63 13.10
CA SER A 43 -8.81 -7.08 14.48
C SER A 43 -9.39 -6.07 15.46
N LEU A 44 -9.15 -4.78 15.22
CA LEU A 44 -9.70 -3.70 16.03
C LEU A 44 -11.22 -3.67 15.95
N LYS A 45 -11.79 -3.78 14.74
CA LYS A 45 -13.24 -3.85 14.55
C LYS A 45 -13.85 -5.00 15.34
N ASN A 46 -13.24 -6.19 15.25
CA ASN A 46 -13.71 -7.38 15.95
C ASN A 46 -13.67 -7.18 17.48
N ALA A 47 -12.62 -6.55 17.98
CA ALA A 47 -12.49 -6.23 19.41
C ALA A 47 -13.54 -5.21 19.86
N GLN A 48 -13.78 -4.17 19.05
CA GLN A 48 -14.80 -3.16 19.32
C GLN A 48 -16.21 -3.77 19.29
N ASP A 49 -16.51 -4.64 18.32
CA ASP A 49 -17.79 -5.34 18.24
C ASP A 49 -18.03 -6.22 19.48
N ARG A 50 -17.00 -6.94 19.94
CA ARG A 50 -17.11 -7.76 21.16
C ARG A 50 -17.31 -6.92 22.41
N ALA A 51 -16.57 -5.84 22.54
CA ALA A 51 -16.69 -4.92 23.67
C ALA A 51 -18.07 -4.27 23.71
N ASN A 52 -18.60 -3.89 22.55
CA ASN A 52 -19.93 -3.31 22.43
C ASN A 52 -21.02 -4.29 22.86
N ARG A 53 -20.95 -5.52 22.37
CA ARG A 53 -21.91 -6.57 22.79
C ARG A 53 -21.86 -6.84 24.28
N SER A 54 -20.67 -6.97 24.83
CA SER A 54 -20.47 -7.20 26.25
C SER A 54 -21.04 -6.07 27.10
N TYR A 55 -20.79 -4.82 26.70
CA TYR A 55 -21.28 -3.65 27.38
C TYR A 55 -22.81 -3.60 27.42
N PHE A 56 -23.47 -3.73 26.27
CA PHE A 56 -24.93 -3.70 26.21
C PHE A 56 -25.59 -4.92 26.84
N LYS A 57 -24.95 -6.08 26.78
CA LYS A 57 -25.41 -7.28 27.50
C LYS A 57 -25.44 -7.05 29.00
N GLN A 58 -24.37 -6.45 29.54
CA GLN A 58 -24.29 -6.13 30.97
C GLN A 58 -25.34 -5.11 31.39
N ILE A 59 -25.57 -4.09 30.57
CA ILE A 59 -26.60 -3.07 30.80
C ILE A 59 -27.97 -3.71 30.82
N TYR A 60 -28.27 -4.57 29.84
CA TYR A 60 -29.56 -5.24 29.77
C TYR A 60 -29.77 -6.18 30.97
N GLU A 61 -28.77 -6.97 31.32
CA GLU A 61 -28.85 -7.89 32.50
C GLU A 61 -29.06 -7.11 33.80
N ALA A 62 -28.34 -5.99 33.97
CA ALA A 62 -28.53 -5.16 35.15
C ALA A 62 -29.92 -4.50 35.21
N ASP A 63 -30.44 -4.07 34.05
CA ASP A 63 -31.80 -3.52 33.94
C ASP A 63 -32.88 -4.53 34.28
N GLN A 64 -32.69 -5.80 33.92
CA GLN A 64 -33.66 -6.89 34.13
C GLN A 64 -33.52 -7.54 35.48
N ALA A 65 -32.46 -7.28 36.22
CA ALA A 65 -32.24 -7.86 37.55
C ALA A 65 -33.25 -7.32 38.57
N ASP A 66 -33.44 -8.06 39.69
CA ASP A 66 -34.24 -7.58 40.81
C ASP A 66 -33.67 -6.24 41.31
N GLY A 67 -34.51 -5.23 41.38
CA GLY A 67 -34.09 -3.88 41.74
C GLY A 67 -33.49 -3.07 40.61
N GLY A 68 -33.44 -3.60 39.41
CA GLY A 68 -33.04 -2.88 38.21
C GLY A 68 -34.08 -1.85 37.75
N ALA A 69 -33.71 -0.98 36.84
CA ALA A 69 -34.57 0.12 36.35
C ALA A 69 -35.74 -0.34 35.48
N HIS A 70 -35.65 -1.52 34.88
CA HIS A 70 -36.67 -2.15 34.01
C HIS A 70 -37.09 -1.24 32.85
N LEU A 71 -36.13 -0.49 32.32
CA LEU A 71 -36.36 0.39 31.16
C LEU A 71 -36.52 -0.37 29.85
N TYR A 72 -35.96 -1.58 29.77
CA TYR A 72 -35.89 -2.39 28.57
C TYR A 72 -36.74 -3.65 28.61
N ASP A 73 -37.79 -3.67 29.46
CA ASP A 73 -38.66 -4.83 29.62
C ASP A 73 -39.38 -5.25 28.35
N ASP A 74 -39.62 -4.29 27.42
CA ASP A 74 -40.27 -4.56 26.14
C ASP A 74 -39.33 -5.18 25.10
N TYR A 75 -38.03 -5.24 25.38
CA TYR A 75 -37.01 -5.77 24.46
C TYR A 75 -36.73 -7.24 24.82
N LYS A 76 -36.48 -8.05 23.77
CA LYS A 76 -36.15 -9.47 23.95
C LYS A 76 -34.76 -9.66 24.51
N ASP A 77 -33.80 -8.84 24.04
CA ASP A 77 -32.40 -8.88 24.48
C ASP A 77 -31.75 -7.51 24.25
N TYR A 78 -30.44 -7.44 24.56
CA TYR A 78 -29.67 -6.20 24.40
C TYR A 78 -29.60 -5.69 22.98
N THR A 79 -29.78 -6.58 21.97
CA THR A 79 -29.65 -6.17 20.55
C THR A 79 -30.78 -5.25 20.09
N GLU A 80 -31.90 -5.22 20.81
CA GLU A 80 -33.02 -4.34 20.51
C GLU A 80 -32.86 -2.92 21.09
N ILE A 81 -31.87 -2.72 21.95
CA ILE A 81 -31.57 -1.38 22.50
C ILE A 81 -31.11 -0.49 21.34
N PRO A 82 -31.77 0.67 21.08
CA PRO A 82 -31.41 1.52 19.92
C PRO A 82 -29.94 1.97 19.91
N ASP A 83 -29.37 2.26 21.07
CA ASP A 83 -27.96 2.70 21.19
C ASP A 83 -26.99 1.57 20.80
N PHE A 84 -27.36 0.31 20.96
CA PHE A 84 -26.52 -0.82 20.52
C PHE A 84 -26.34 -0.81 19.01
N GLU A 85 -27.45 -0.70 18.25
CA GLU A 85 -27.40 -0.67 16.79
C GLU A 85 -26.65 0.56 16.27
N GLU A 86 -26.88 1.71 16.90
CA GLU A 86 -26.17 2.94 16.57
C GLU A 86 -24.66 2.78 16.71
N GLU A 87 -24.20 2.15 17.79
CA GLU A 87 -22.77 1.89 18.01
C GLU A 87 -22.23 0.87 17.02
N VAL A 88 -22.97 -0.19 16.69
CA VAL A 88 -22.60 -1.14 15.65
C VAL A 88 -22.39 -0.44 14.31
N ASN A 89 -23.31 0.46 13.94
CA ASN A 89 -23.22 1.21 12.70
C ASN A 89 -22.04 2.14 12.68
N LYS A 90 -21.72 2.79 13.80
CA LYS A 90 -20.56 3.66 13.96
C LYS A 90 -19.24 2.87 13.81
N ILE A 91 -19.12 1.74 14.48
CA ILE A 91 -17.94 0.87 14.38
C ILE A 91 -17.75 0.40 12.94
N THR A 92 -18.82 0.00 12.28
CA THR A 92 -18.78 -0.45 10.88
C THR A 92 -18.39 0.68 9.94
N ALA A 93 -18.93 1.89 10.13
CA ALA A 93 -18.60 3.06 9.32
C ALA A 93 -17.14 3.47 9.50
N ASP A 94 -16.64 3.50 10.72
CA ASP A 94 -15.23 3.83 11.00
C ASP A 94 -14.29 2.81 10.34
N PHE A 95 -14.62 1.54 10.42
CA PHE A 95 -13.86 0.48 9.77
C PHE A 95 -13.87 0.64 8.24
N GLN A 96 -15.03 0.93 7.66
CA GLN A 96 -15.16 1.14 6.21
C GLN A 96 -14.34 2.34 5.75
N ASP A 97 -14.36 3.44 6.50
CA ASP A 97 -13.54 4.62 6.20
C ASP A 97 -12.05 4.28 6.21
N GLN A 98 -11.58 3.51 7.17
CA GLN A 98 -10.19 3.06 7.24
C GLN A 98 -9.82 2.19 6.04
N LEU A 99 -10.70 1.26 5.63
CA LEU A 99 -10.48 0.43 4.45
C LEU A 99 -10.44 1.27 3.17
N ASP A 100 -11.33 2.26 3.05
CA ASP A 100 -11.39 3.13 1.88
C ASP A 100 -10.10 3.96 1.74
N GLU A 101 -9.58 4.49 2.85
CA GLU A 101 -8.31 5.21 2.87
C GLU A 101 -7.13 4.31 2.45
N LEU A 102 -7.08 3.09 2.99
CA LEU A 102 -6.05 2.11 2.63
C LEU A 102 -6.13 1.70 1.15
N THR A 103 -7.34 1.47 0.64
CA THR A 103 -7.57 1.12 -0.75
C THR A 103 -7.15 2.26 -1.69
N ALA A 104 -7.51 3.50 -1.37
CA ALA A 104 -7.10 4.68 -2.14
C ALA A 104 -5.58 4.81 -2.17
N TRP A 105 -4.92 4.61 -1.03
CA TRP A 105 -3.47 4.66 -0.92
C TRP A 105 -2.81 3.54 -1.73
N GLU A 106 -3.31 2.30 -1.64
CA GLU A 106 -2.80 1.16 -2.43
C GLU A 106 -2.93 1.43 -3.93
N THR A 107 -4.03 2.02 -4.37
CA THR A 107 -4.22 2.40 -5.77
C THR A 107 -3.17 3.39 -6.23
N GLN A 108 -2.85 4.39 -5.41
CA GLN A 108 -1.79 5.36 -5.71
C GLN A 108 -0.41 4.70 -5.77
N VAL A 109 -0.12 3.80 -4.84
CA VAL A 109 1.15 3.05 -4.82
C VAL A 109 1.26 2.16 -6.04
N ASP A 110 0.22 1.44 -6.41
CA ASP A 110 0.21 0.58 -7.60
C ASP A 110 0.41 1.40 -8.89
N ALA A 111 -0.22 2.58 -8.99
CA ALA A 111 -0.02 3.48 -10.12
C ALA A 111 1.44 3.95 -10.21
N GLN A 112 2.05 4.28 -9.09
CA GLN A 112 3.45 4.71 -9.04
C GLN A 112 4.40 3.56 -9.40
N ILE A 113 4.15 2.34 -8.91
CA ILE A 113 4.92 1.15 -9.27
C ILE A 113 4.84 0.91 -10.79
N THR A 114 3.66 1.04 -11.37
CA THR A 114 3.45 0.88 -12.81
C THR A 114 4.24 1.92 -13.60
N THR A 115 4.18 3.18 -13.18
CA THR A 115 4.92 4.28 -13.80
C THR A 115 6.44 4.06 -13.72
N ASP A 116 6.94 3.71 -12.54
CA ASP A 116 8.36 3.46 -12.31
C ASP A 116 8.85 2.23 -13.10
N SER A 117 8.02 1.19 -13.18
CA SER A 117 8.35 -0.03 -13.94
C SER A 117 8.44 0.26 -15.43
N ALA A 118 7.54 1.08 -15.98
CA ALA A 118 7.57 1.51 -17.38
C ALA A 118 8.82 2.36 -17.68
N GLU A 119 9.15 3.28 -16.79
CA GLU A 119 10.38 4.09 -16.91
C GLU A 119 11.63 3.20 -16.81
N LEU A 120 11.63 2.21 -15.93
CA LEU A 120 12.72 1.26 -15.79
C LEU A 120 12.94 0.46 -17.08
N GLU A 121 11.87 -0.02 -17.71
CA GLU A 121 11.97 -0.71 -19.01
C GLU A 121 12.58 0.20 -20.08
N GLU A 122 12.14 1.46 -20.12
CA GLU A 122 12.68 2.46 -21.06
C GLU A 122 14.16 2.72 -20.80
N VAL A 123 14.55 2.92 -19.54
CA VAL A 123 15.95 3.11 -19.14
C VAL A 123 16.80 1.92 -19.53
N ASN A 124 16.34 0.69 -19.29
CA ASN A 124 17.04 -0.51 -19.67
C ASN A 124 17.23 -0.61 -21.19
N ALA A 125 16.22 -0.24 -21.99
CA ALA A 125 16.32 -0.21 -23.44
C ALA A 125 17.37 0.79 -23.92
N TYR A 126 17.39 1.99 -23.34
CA TYR A 126 18.42 2.99 -23.65
C TYR A 126 19.81 2.53 -23.26
N MET A 127 19.95 1.87 -22.11
CA MET A 127 21.24 1.32 -21.67
C MET A 127 21.77 0.27 -22.64
N GLU A 128 20.91 -0.63 -23.13
CA GLU A 128 21.29 -1.63 -24.12
C GLU A 128 21.75 -0.98 -25.43
N SER A 129 21.01 0.02 -25.91
CA SER A 129 21.39 0.80 -27.08
C SER A 129 22.74 1.49 -26.90
N LEU A 130 22.96 2.13 -25.74
CA LEU A 130 24.23 2.82 -25.44
C LEU A 130 25.39 1.84 -25.31
N LYS A 131 25.19 0.68 -24.72
CA LYS A 131 26.21 -0.37 -24.65
C LYS A 131 26.62 -0.85 -26.04
N SER A 132 25.64 -1.07 -26.93
CA SER A 132 25.90 -1.46 -28.32
C SER A 132 26.67 -0.37 -29.06
N MET A 133 26.27 0.89 -28.93
CA MET A 133 26.96 2.02 -29.56
C MET A 133 28.38 2.16 -29.05
N LEU A 134 28.57 2.05 -27.74
CA LEU A 134 29.88 2.14 -27.12
C LEU A 134 30.79 1.00 -27.60
N SER A 135 30.31 -0.23 -27.64
CA SER A 135 31.03 -1.38 -28.14
C SER A 135 31.42 -1.19 -29.61
N SER A 136 30.50 -0.74 -30.46
CA SER A 136 30.78 -0.43 -31.86
C SER A 136 31.84 0.64 -32.02
N ASN A 137 31.74 1.74 -31.26
CA ASN A 137 32.69 2.86 -31.37
C ASN A 137 34.07 2.44 -30.87
N ILE A 138 34.17 1.64 -29.83
CA ILE A 138 35.46 1.11 -29.37
C ILE A 138 36.08 0.23 -30.44
N GLN A 139 35.29 -0.65 -31.08
CA GLN A 139 35.75 -1.55 -32.12
C GLN A 139 36.21 -0.79 -33.36
N GLU A 140 35.45 0.26 -33.77
CA GLU A 140 35.83 1.14 -34.90
C GLU A 140 37.13 1.87 -34.62
N ASP A 141 37.29 2.45 -33.43
CA ASP A 141 38.51 3.13 -33.04
C ASP A 141 39.71 2.18 -33.03
N PHE A 142 39.50 0.95 -32.54
CA PHE A 142 40.55 -0.08 -32.58
C PHE A 142 40.96 -0.44 -34.00
N ASN A 143 39.98 -0.68 -34.87
CA ASN A 143 40.24 -1.02 -36.25
C ASN A 143 40.92 0.14 -37.01
N TYR A 144 40.49 1.37 -36.73
CA TYR A 144 41.07 2.56 -37.31
C TYR A 144 42.51 2.75 -36.89
N GLY A 145 42.82 2.50 -35.62
CA GLY A 145 44.19 2.56 -35.12
C GLY A 145 45.11 1.50 -35.71
N LEU A 146 44.57 0.32 -36.05
CA LEU A 146 45.35 -0.74 -36.71
C LEU A 146 45.64 -0.42 -38.19
N ASN A 147 44.76 0.29 -38.87
CA ASN A 147 44.85 0.58 -40.29
C ASN A 147 45.42 1.99 -40.59
N GLY A 148 45.55 2.77 -39.57
CA GLY A 148 46.12 4.12 -39.64
C GLY A 148 47.56 4.15 -39.26
#